data_add32300c92f61e5db7d22b6db2fc012
#
_entry.id   add32300c92f61e5db7d22b6db2fc012
#
_cell.length_a   1.000
_cell.length_b   1.000
_cell.length_c   1.000
_cell.angle_alpha   90.00
_cell.angle_beta   90.00
_cell.angle_gamma   90.00
#
_symmetry.space_group_name_H-M   'P 1'
#
loop_
_entity.id
_entity.type
_entity.pdbx_description
1 polymer ?
#
loop_
_entity_poly.entity_id
_entity_poly.type
_entity_poly.pdbx_seq_one_letter_code
_entity_poly.pdbx_strand_id
1 'polypeptide(L)'
;MLEAPDLVSEVHRDFCLAGAQIACLNTYAVTRARLARGEGLAPLATHLARARELAQKGIEAANAPDTALISSLPPLVASYRADTQLPFEQMVDEYCELIELQVAAVDGFIAETIPSIAEAKGVLTAAAQADTRIVLGLRSPTIMACSFARGNPSRIRSRRSLLGIP
;
A
#
# COMPACT_ATOMS: atom_id res chain seq x y z
N MET A 1 -8.90 1.07 12.91
CA MET A 1 -7.92 2.17 12.78
C MET A 1 -8.40 3.43 13.48
N LEU A 2 -9.57 3.98 13.17
CA LEU A 2 -10.09 5.17 13.90
C LEU A 2 -10.65 4.82 15.29
N GLU A 3 -11.23 3.64 15.46
CA GLU A 3 -11.85 3.20 16.71
C GLU A 3 -10.84 2.67 17.72
N ALA A 4 -9.75 2.05 17.29
CA ALA A 4 -8.72 1.47 18.14
C ALA A 4 -7.31 1.83 17.62
N PRO A 5 -6.91 3.10 17.66
CA PRO A 5 -5.63 3.56 17.10
C PRO A 5 -4.42 2.96 17.82
N ASP A 6 -4.48 2.84 19.14
CA ASP A 6 -3.35 2.33 19.93
C ASP A 6 -3.08 0.85 19.60
N LEU A 7 -4.13 0.05 19.40
CA LEU A 7 -3.98 -1.34 18.99
C LEU A 7 -3.24 -1.47 17.65
N VAL A 8 -3.51 -0.60 16.67
CA VAL A 8 -2.81 -0.60 15.38
C VAL A 8 -1.33 -0.29 15.56
N SER A 9 -0.99 0.72 16.39
CA SER A 9 0.40 1.04 16.70
C SER A 9 1.11 -0.09 17.45
N GLU A 10 0.43 -0.75 18.39
CA GLU A 10 0.96 -1.91 19.12
C GLU A 10 1.27 -3.08 18.18
N VAL A 11 0.38 -3.39 17.23
CA VAL A 11 0.63 -4.43 16.23
C VAL A 11 1.89 -4.12 15.42
N HIS A 12 2.05 -2.89 14.91
CA HIS A 12 3.27 -2.51 14.20
C HIS A 12 4.51 -2.63 15.08
N ARG A 13 4.44 -2.17 16.34
CA ARG A 13 5.54 -2.34 17.32
C ARG A 13 5.92 -3.81 17.50
N ASP A 14 4.95 -4.66 17.72
CA ASP A 14 5.20 -6.08 18.03
C ASP A 14 5.82 -6.82 16.84
N PHE A 15 5.39 -6.51 15.60
CA PHE A 15 6.05 -7.04 14.41
C PHE A 15 7.49 -6.54 14.26
N CYS A 16 7.76 -5.27 14.53
CA CYS A 16 9.12 -4.73 14.52
C CYS A 16 10.00 -5.39 15.58
N LEU A 17 9.49 -5.58 16.81
CA LEU A 17 10.20 -6.29 17.88
C LEU A 17 10.46 -7.76 17.53
N ALA A 18 9.59 -8.38 16.75
CA ALA A 18 9.79 -9.73 16.22
C ALA A 18 10.79 -9.79 15.05
N GLY A 19 11.36 -8.66 14.63
CA GLY A 19 12.37 -8.58 13.58
C GLY A 19 11.84 -8.27 12.19
N ALA A 20 10.61 -7.75 12.05
CA ALA A 20 10.09 -7.30 10.76
C ALA A 20 10.93 -6.14 10.22
N GLN A 21 11.42 -6.28 8.99
CA GLN A 21 12.17 -5.25 8.28
C GLN A 21 11.28 -4.35 7.41
N ILE A 22 10.04 -4.74 7.24
CA ILE A 22 9.03 -4.01 6.46
C ILE A 22 7.75 -3.92 7.30
N ALA A 23 7.23 -2.71 7.47
CA ALA A 23 5.91 -2.44 8.03
C ALA A 23 4.96 -2.02 6.90
N CYS A 24 3.89 -2.78 6.68
CA CYS A 24 2.87 -2.44 5.72
C CYS A 24 1.75 -1.65 6.40
N LEU A 25 1.38 -0.50 5.83
CA LEU A 25 0.30 0.33 6.34
C LEU A 25 -1.04 -0.44 6.32
N ASN A 26 -1.87 -0.20 7.33
CA ASN A 26 -3.22 -0.74 7.41
C ASN A 26 -4.17 0.01 6.45
N THR A 27 -3.86 -0.02 5.14
CA THR A 27 -4.59 0.72 4.09
C THR A 27 -5.37 -0.19 3.14
N TYR A 28 -5.34 -1.52 3.31
CA TYR A 28 -6.03 -2.47 2.43
C TYR A 28 -7.52 -2.19 2.23
N ALA A 29 -8.21 -1.70 3.24
CA ALA A 29 -9.64 -1.36 3.14
C ALA A 29 -9.89 0.12 2.78
N VAL A 30 -8.85 0.90 2.51
CA VAL A 30 -8.95 2.35 2.29
C VAL A 30 -9.00 2.65 0.79
N THR A 31 -10.17 2.48 0.19
CA THR A 31 -10.47 2.86 -1.21
C THR A 31 -11.77 3.66 -1.27
N ARG A 32 -11.96 4.47 -2.31
CA ARG A 32 -13.20 5.24 -2.52
C ARG A 32 -14.44 4.36 -2.45
N ALA A 33 -14.45 3.24 -3.19
CA ALA A 33 -15.58 2.33 -3.23
C ALA A 33 -15.89 1.67 -1.88
N ARG A 34 -14.90 1.44 -1.03
CA ARG A 34 -15.11 0.85 0.30
C ARG A 34 -15.55 1.89 1.32
N LEU A 35 -14.96 3.08 1.28
CA LEU A 35 -15.37 4.19 2.13
C LEU A 35 -16.80 4.66 1.83
N ALA A 36 -17.21 4.64 0.56
CA ALA A 36 -18.60 4.98 0.16
C ALA A 36 -19.68 4.04 0.73
N ARG A 37 -19.30 2.87 1.25
CA ARG A 37 -20.25 1.92 1.90
C ARG A 37 -20.52 2.24 3.37
N GLY A 38 -19.71 3.11 3.98
CA GLY A 38 -19.86 3.53 5.37
C GLY A 38 -20.41 4.94 5.46
N GLU A 39 -21.38 5.17 6.35
CA GLU A 39 -21.90 6.51 6.61
C GLU A 39 -20.94 7.32 7.48
N GLY A 40 -20.76 8.59 7.14
CA GLY A 40 -20.01 9.55 7.97
C GLY A 40 -18.51 9.25 8.09
N LEU A 41 -17.93 8.48 7.18
CA LEU A 41 -16.49 8.21 7.21
C LEU A 41 -15.67 9.45 6.81
N ALA A 42 -14.50 9.58 7.42
CA ALA A 42 -13.55 10.62 7.09
C ALA A 42 -13.06 10.51 5.62
N PRO A 43 -12.56 11.60 5.02
CA PRO A 43 -11.98 11.58 3.68
C PRO A 43 -10.86 10.56 3.52
N LEU A 44 -10.65 10.06 2.29
CA LEU A 44 -9.60 9.11 1.93
C LEU A 44 -8.22 9.53 2.48
N ALA A 45 -7.82 10.79 2.24
CA ALA A 45 -6.55 11.33 2.70
C ALA A 45 -6.37 11.26 4.23
N THR A 46 -7.45 11.46 5.00
CA THR A 46 -7.42 11.37 6.46
C THR A 46 -7.12 9.94 6.93
N HIS A 47 -7.75 8.95 6.31
CA HIS A 47 -7.48 7.54 6.64
C HIS A 47 -6.05 7.13 6.31
N LEU A 48 -5.53 7.55 5.14
CA LEU A 48 -4.17 7.25 4.71
C LEU A 48 -3.13 7.92 5.62
N ALA A 49 -3.33 9.20 5.96
CA ALA A 49 -2.47 9.92 6.90
C ALA A 49 -2.46 9.27 8.28
N ARG A 50 -3.64 8.86 8.78
CA ARG A 50 -3.76 8.20 10.08
C ARG A 50 -3.09 6.83 10.11
N ALA A 51 -3.23 6.03 9.05
CA ALA A 51 -2.56 4.73 8.95
C ALA A 51 -1.04 4.88 9.04
N ARG A 52 -0.48 5.89 8.34
CA ARG A 52 0.95 6.21 8.40
C ARG A 52 1.40 6.62 9.79
N GLU A 53 0.69 7.56 10.42
CA GLU A 53 1.01 8.03 11.77
C GLU A 53 1.10 6.87 12.77
N LEU A 54 0.11 5.96 12.73
CA LEU A 54 0.05 4.83 13.66
C LEU A 54 1.16 3.80 13.42
N ALA A 55 1.52 3.56 12.16
CA ALA A 55 2.64 2.68 11.84
C ALA A 55 3.98 3.28 12.28
N GLN A 56 4.20 4.58 12.03
CA GLN A 56 5.39 5.29 12.49
C GLN A 56 5.52 5.27 14.01
N LYS A 57 4.43 5.53 14.74
CA LYS A 57 4.39 5.42 16.21
C LYS A 57 4.80 4.03 16.70
N GLY A 58 4.35 2.97 16.01
CA GLY A 58 4.75 1.58 16.35
C GLY A 58 6.22 1.30 16.08
N ILE A 59 6.75 1.75 14.93
CA ILE A 59 8.17 1.61 14.57
C ILE A 59 9.07 2.34 15.56
N GLU A 60 8.70 3.56 15.95
CA GLU A 60 9.41 4.36 16.95
C GLU A 60 9.40 3.68 18.32
N ALA A 61 8.23 3.18 18.76
CA ALA A 61 8.09 2.46 20.04
C ALA A 61 8.89 1.15 20.09
N ALA A 62 9.16 0.52 18.93
CA ALA A 62 10.02 -0.65 18.82
C ALA A 62 11.52 -0.30 18.71
N ASN A 63 11.89 0.99 18.64
CA ASN A 63 13.24 1.45 18.34
C ASN A 63 13.84 0.78 17.08
N ALA A 64 13.05 0.69 16.01
CA ALA A 64 13.38 -0.01 14.76
C ALA A 64 13.48 0.95 13.55
N PRO A 65 14.41 1.93 13.56
CA PRO A 65 14.45 3.03 12.59
C PRO A 65 14.77 2.57 11.15
N ASP A 66 15.31 1.37 10.99
CA ASP A 66 15.65 0.80 9.68
C ASP A 66 14.46 0.02 9.04
N THR A 67 13.33 -0.08 9.73
CA THR A 67 12.13 -0.71 9.18
C THR A 67 11.58 0.12 8.02
N ALA A 68 11.47 -0.49 6.84
CA ALA A 68 10.89 0.16 5.67
C ALA A 68 9.36 0.26 5.83
N LEU A 69 8.79 1.39 5.44
CA LEU A 69 7.36 1.63 5.49
C LEU A 69 6.78 1.53 4.08
N ILE A 70 5.89 0.57 3.84
CA ILE A 70 5.21 0.42 2.55
C ILE A 70 3.70 0.59 2.70
N SER A 71 3.02 1.02 1.63
CA SER A 71 1.56 1.12 1.62
C SER A 71 0.93 0.04 0.77
N SER A 72 -0.21 -0.49 1.24
CA SER A 72 -1.03 -1.42 0.48
C SER A 72 -1.85 -0.67 -0.58
N LEU A 73 -1.82 -1.17 -1.82
CA LEU A 73 -2.71 -0.82 -2.93
C LEU A 73 -3.63 -2.03 -3.18
N PRO A 74 -4.82 -2.05 -2.59
CA PRO A 74 -5.75 -3.16 -2.72
C PRO A 74 -6.53 -3.11 -4.03
N PRO A 75 -7.31 -4.15 -4.39
CA PRO A 75 -8.35 -4.03 -5.40
C PRO A 75 -9.31 -2.89 -5.09
N LEU A 76 -9.59 -2.03 -6.07
CA LEU A 76 -10.32 -0.77 -5.86
C LEU A 76 -11.75 -0.99 -5.37
N VAL A 77 -12.46 -1.98 -5.93
CA VAL A 77 -13.89 -2.21 -5.64
C VAL A 77 -14.10 -3.37 -4.68
N ALA A 78 -13.63 -4.56 -5.04
CA ALA A 78 -13.86 -5.77 -4.26
C ALA A 78 -12.70 -6.75 -4.37
N SER A 79 -12.33 -7.34 -3.22
CA SER A 79 -11.33 -8.41 -3.21
C SER A 79 -11.92 -9.68 -3.83
N TYR A 80 -11.07 -10.42 -4.56
CA TYR A 80 -11.41 -11.71 -5.13
C TYR A 80 -12.51 -11.70 -6.22
N ARG A 81 -12.87 -10.54 -6.75
CA ARG A 81 -13.94 -10.33 -7.73
C ARG A 81 -13.39 -9.68 -8.98
N ALA A 82 -13.07 -10.51 -10.00
CA ALA A 82 -12.61 -10.02 -11.29
C ALA A 82 -13.75 -9.42 -12.17
N ASP A 83 -14.97 -9.61 -11.76
CA ASP A 83 -16.19 -9.14 -12.44
C ASP A 83 -16.65 -7.74 -11.98
N THR A 84 -15.99 -7.14 -10.99
CA THR A 84 -16.34 -5.82 -10.44
C THR A 84 -15.32 -4.74 -10.81
N GLN A 85 -14.86 -4.74 -12.07
CA GLN A 85 -13.83 -3.81 -12.51
C GLN A 85 -14.41 -2.45 -12.92
N LEU A 86 -13.64 -1.41 -12.63
CA LEU A 86 -13.85 -0.06 -13.15
C LEU A 86 -13.33 0.03 -14.60
N PRO A 87 -13.75 1.04 -15.38
CA PRO A 87 -13.09 1.41 -16.64
C PRO A 87 -11.59 1.64 -16.41
N PHE A 88 -10.75 1.31 -17.41
CA PHE A 88 -9.29 1.33 -17.26
C PHE A 88 -8.75 2.69 -16.82
N GLU A 89 -9.18 3.77 -17.45
CA GLU A 89 -8.76 5.12 -17.10
C GLU A 89 -9.14 5.47 -15.65
N GLN A 90 -10.35 5.12 -15.23
CA GLN A 90 -10.77 5.34 -13.84
C GLN A 90 -9.92 4.51 -12.84
N MET A 91 -9.55 3.27 -13.20
CA MET A 91 -8.63 2.49 -12.37
C MET A 91 -7.28 3.19 -12.22
N VAL A 92 -6.72 3.71 -13.31
CA VAL A 92 -5.45 4.44 -13.29
C VAL A 92 -5.57 5.67 -12.41
N ASP A 93 -6.61 6.49 -12.60
CA ASP A 93 -6.83 7.71 -11.83
C ASP A 93 -6.98 7.44 -10.33
N GLU A 94 -7.76 6.43 -9.93
CA GLU A 94 -7.93 6.08 -8.53
C GLU A 94 -6.63 5.54 -7.89
N TYR A 95 -5.83 4.76 -8.63
CA TYR A 95 -4.52 4.32 -8.14
C TYR A 95 -3.51 5.48 -8.10
N CYS A 96 -3.53 6.40 -9.06
CA CYS A 96 -2.72 7.62 -9.01
C CYS A 96 -3.01 8.43 -7.76
N GLU A 97 -4.28 8.67 -7.44
CA GLU A 97 -4.66 9.37 -6.21
C GLU A 97 -4.14 8.66 -4.95
N LEU A 98 -4.34 7.33 -4.85
CA LEU A 98 -3.83 6.54 -3.71
C LEU A 98 -2.32 6.65 -3.56
N ILE A 99 -1.58 6.66 -4.66
CA ILE A 99 -0.12 6.78 -4.67
C ILE A 99 0.30 8.20 -4.32
N GLU A 100 -0.26 9.22 -4.98
CA GLU A 100 0.09 10.64 -4.80
C GLU A 100 -0.07 11.09 -3.34
N LEU A 101 -1.14 10.65 -2.67
CA LEU A 101 -1.39 10.96 -1.26
C LEU A 101 -0.34 10.38 -0.29
N GLN A 102 0.50 9.44 -0.75
CA GLN A 102 1.38 8.67 0.13
C GLN A 102 2.85 8.61 -0.32
N VAL A 103 3.14 8.80 -1.61
CA VAL A 103 4.47 8.55 -2.20
C VAL A 103 5.62 9.31 -1.53
N ALA A 104 5.36 10.50 -1.00
CA ALA A 104 6.37 11.29 -0.30
C ALA A 104 6.69 10.76 1.11
N ALA A 105 5.91 9.83 1.62
CA ALA A 105 5.91 9.43 3.02
C ALA A 105 6.10 7.94 3.26
N VAL A 106 6.20 7.13 2.20
CA VAL A 106 6.47 5.68 2.25
C VAL A 106 7.66 5.31 1.38
N ASP A 107 8.29 4.18 1.67
CA ASP A 107 9.44 3.67 0.91
C ASP A 107 9.02 2.92 -0.37
N GLY A 108 7.73 2.59 -0.50
CA GLY A 108 7.17 1.93 -1.66
C GLY A 108 5.75 1.44 -1.45
N PHE A 109 5.26 0.65 -2.40
CA PHE A 109 3.90 0.13 -2.41
C PHE A 109 3.87 -1.37 -2.64
N ILE A 110 2.83 -2.01 -2.11
CA ILE A 110 2.47 -3.39 -2.46
C ILE A 110 1.06 -3.40 -3.05
N ALA A 111 0.93 -3.76 -4.34
CA ALA A 111 -0.35 -4.08 -4.93
C ALA A 111 -0.65 -5.55 -4.67
N GLU A 112 -1.55 -5.80 -3.74
CA GLU A 112 -1.83 -7.14 -3.24
C GLU A 112 -3.22 -7.63 -3.61
N THR A 113 -3.34 -8.94 -3.81
CA THR A 113 -4.64 -9.59 -4.07
C THR A 113 -5.33 -9.09 -5.35
N ILE A 114 -4.57 -8.55 -6.31
CA ILE A 114 -5.11 -7.98 -7.54
C ILE A 114 -5.83 -9.10 -8.34
N PRO A 115 -7.14 -8.93 -8.62
CA PRO A 115 -7.98 -10.02 -9.09
C PRO A 115 -7.91 -10.25 -10.61
N SER A 116 -7.34 -9.33 -11.38
CA SER A 116 -7.34 -9.39 -12.84
C SER A 116 -6.10 -8.76 -13.48
N ILE A 117 -5.82 -9.15 -14.71
CA ILE A 117 -4.75 -8.57 -15.53
C ILE A 117 -5.07 -7.11 -15.87
N ALA A 118 -6.33 -6.74 -16.07
CA ALA A 118 -6.72 -5.37 -16.35
C ALA A 118 -6.40 -4.45 -15.16
N GLU A 119 -6.76 -4.85 -13.96
CA GLU A 119 -6.47 -4.08 -12.75
C GLU A 119 -4.97 -4.05 -12.42
N ALA A 120 -4.25 -5.16 -12.70
CA ALA A 120 -2.79 -5.19 -12.61
C ALA A 120 -2.14 -4.15 -13.55
N LYS A 121 -2.61 -4.04 -14.79
CA LYS A 121 -2.14 -3.02 -15.73
C LYS A 121 -2.45 -1.62 -15.23
N GLY A 122 -3.64 -1.38 -14.67
CA GLY A 122 -4.04 -0.10 -14.10
C GLY A 122 -3.09 0.36 -12.98
N VAL A 123 -2.85 -0.49 -11.99
CA VAL A 123 -1.96 -0.14 -10.87
C VAL A 123 -0.51 0.03 -11.30
N LEU A 124 -0.01 -0.76 -12.26
CA LEU A 124 1.34 -0.60 -12.80
C LEU A 124 1.49 0.69 -13.61
N THR A 125 0.46 1.09 -14.37
CA THR A 125 0.45 2.36 -15.11
C THR A 125 0.51 3.54 -14.14
N ALA A 126 -0.29 3.53 -13.09
CA ALA A 126 -0.27 4.57 -12.06
C ALA A 126 1.09 4.65 -11.34
N ALA A 127 1.67 3.50 -10.99
CA ALA A 127 2.99 3.46 -10.35
C ALA A 127 4.11 4.00 -11.26
N ALA A 128 4.04 3.73 -12.56
CA ALA A 128 4.98 4.26 -13.55
C ALA A 128 4.87 5.77 -13.69
N GLN A 129 3.65 6.33 -13.68
CA GLN A 129 3.43 7.79 -13.73
C GLN A 129 3.98 8.50 -12.49
N ALA A 130 3.86 7.87 -11.33
CA ALA A 130 4.37 8.42 -10.06
C ALA A 130 5.87 8.14 -9.83
N ASP A 131 6.55 7.44 -10.75
CA ASP A 131 7.96 7.01 -10.63
C ASP A 131 8.26 6.37 -9.27
N THR A 132 7.39 5.45 -8.82
CA THR A 132 7.50 4.81 -7.51
C THR A 132 7.78 3.31 -7.60
N ARG A 133 8.26 2.74 -6.48
CA ARG A 133 8.49 1.30 -6.35
C ARG A 133 7.21 0.59 -6.01
N ILE A 134 6.94 -0.52 -6.68
CA ILE A 134 5.79 -1.35 -6.42
C ILE A 134 6.14 -2.85 -6.48
N VAL A 135 5.61 -3.60 -5.52
CA VAL A 135 5.56 -5.06 -5.56
C VAL A 135 4.15 -5.45 -5.97
N LEU A 136 4.00 -6.26 -7.01
CA LEU A 136 2.70 -6.72 -7.49
C LEU A 136 2.45 -8.17 -7.10
N GLY A 137 1.42 -8.40 -6.32
CA GLY A 137 0.86 -9.72 -6.02
C GLY A 137 -0.43 -9.98 -6.80
N LEU A 138 -0.37 -10.83 -7.81
CA LEU A 138 -1.55 -11.27 -8.57
C LEU A 138 -2.19 -12.46 -7.88
N ARG A 139 -3.51 -12.43 -7.75
CA ARG A 139 -4.27 -13.61 -7.41
C ARG A 139 -4.68 -14.36 -8.68
N SER A 140 -4.04 -15.49 -8.93
CA SER A 140 -4.51 -16.47 -9.89
C SER A 140 -5.05 -17.71 -9.17
N PRO A 141 -6.10 -18.37 -9.65
CA PRO A 141 -6.52 -19.65 -9.11
C PRO A 141 -5.44 -20.74 -9.23
N THR A 142 -4.42 -20.52 -10.07
CA THR A 142 -3.38 -21.51 -10.38
C THR A 142 -1.97 -21.07 -10.01
N ILE A 143 -1.66 -19.76 -9.90
CA ILE A 143 -0.30 -19.25 -9.68
C ILE A 143 -0.36 -17.97 -8.83
N MET A 144 0.38 -17.95 -7.71
CA MET A 144 0.78 -16.68 -7.07
C MET A 144 2.04 -16.20 -7.78
N ALA A 145 1.91 -15.18 -8.63
CA ALA A 145 3.05 -14.53 -9.26
C ALA A 145 3.35 -13.19 -8.55
N CYS A 146 4.59 -13.02 -8.11
CA CYS A 146 5.12 -11.73 -7.64
C CYS A 146 5.96 -11.11 -8.74
N SER A 147 5.67 -9.87 -9.11
CA SER A 147 6.51 -9.08 -10.01
C SER A 147 6.97 -7.82 -9.32
N PHE A 148 8.21 -7.41 -9.61
CA PHE A 148 8.82 -6.21 -9.04
C PHE A 148 9.01 -5.17 -10.14
N ALA A 149 8.41 -3.99 -10.00
CA ALA A 149 8.66 -2.84 -10.85
C ALA A 149 9.51 -1.81 -10.10
N ARG A 150 10.58 -1.31 -10.73
CA ARG A 150 11.48 -0.30 -10.16
C ARG A 150 11.18 1.06 -10.78
N GLY A 151 10.97 2.06 -9.93
CA GLY A 151 11.06 3.46 -10.30
C GLY A 151 12.51 3.95 -10.44
N ASN A 152 12.67 5.20 -10.87
CA ASN A 152 14.00 5.83 -11.07
C ASN A 152 14.82 5.84 -9.76
N PRO A 153 16.08 5.34 -9.77
CA PRO A 153 16.93 5.24 -8.58
C PRO A 153 17.27 6.60 -7.94
N SER A 154 17.17 7.70 -8.67
CA SER A 154 17.56 9.04 -8.20
C SER A 154 16.65 9.67 -7.15
N ARG A 155 15.44 9.13 -6.92
CA ARG A 155 14.50 9.59 -5.90
C ARG A 155 14.57 8.82 -4.57
N ILE A 156 15.50 7.88 -4.47
CA ILE A 156 15.67 7.10 -3.24
C ILE A 156 16.29 8.02 -2.19
N ARG A 157 15.52 8.43 -1.17
CA ARG A 157 16.12 8.90 0.07
C ARG A 157 17.00 7.76 0.58
N SER A 158 18.26 8.08 0.90
CA SER A 158 19.31 7.15 1.30
C SER A 158 19.03 6.46 2.64
N ARG A 159 17.99 5.63 2.69
CA ARG A 159 17.92 4.54 3.64
C ARG A 159 18.40 3.31 2.88
N ARG A 160 19.45 2.68 3.38
CA ARG A 160 20.19 1.56 2.77
C ARG A 160 19.29 0.59 2.01
N SER A 161 19.78 0.18 0.84
CA SER A 161 19.22 -0.88 -0.02
C SER A 161 18.69 -2.07 0.80
N LEU A 162 17.42 -2.03 1.21
CA LEU A 162 16.79 -3.03 2.08
C LEU A 162 16.23 -4.23 1.33
N LEU A 163 16.34 -4.28 0.02
CA LEU A 163 15.97 -5.45 -0.77
C LEU A 163 17.20 -5.90 -1.58
N GLY A 164 18.12 -6.55 -0.89
CA GLY A 164 19.20 -7.34 -1.49
C GLY A 164 18.60 -8.59 -2.16
N ILE A 165 17.91 -8.38 -3.26
CA ILE A 165 17.60 -9.45 -4.21
C ILE A 165 18.46 -9.15 -5.43
N PRO A 166 19.31 -10.10 -5.86
CA PRO A 166 20.27 -9.93 -6.95
C PRO A 166 19.60 -9.58 -8.28
#